data_8517c601c50e01c380d5ae7f0d671979
#
_entry.id   8517c601c50e01c380d5ae7f0d671979
#
_cell.length_a   1.000
_cell.length_b   1.000
_cell.length_c   1.000
_cell.angle_alpha   90.00
_cell.angle_beta   90.00
_cell.angle_gamma   90.00
#
_symmetry.space_group_name_H-M   'P 1'
#
loop_
_entity.id
_entity.type
_entity.pdbx_description
1 polymer ?
#
loop_
_entity_poly.entity_id
_entity_poly.type
_entity_poly.pdbx_seq_one_letter_code
_entity_poly.pdbx_strand_id
1 'polypeptide(L)' 'VDFRMIIILCDLEEFSYEEMAKILNIPNGTVRSRLHRARTMLKETLAIYAAKRGYKTDMLSA' A
#
# COMPACT_ATOMS: atom_id res chain seq x y z
N VAL A 1 -1.36 -10.33 -8.36
CA VAL A 1 -0.33 -9.58 -7.62
C VAL A 1 -0.83 -9.29 -6.22
N ASP A 2 -0.04 -9.62 -5.25
CA ASP A 2 -0.35 -9.40 -3.84
C ASP A 2 -0.20 -7.92 -3.48
N PHE A 3 -1.18 -7.37 -2.79
CA PHE A 3 -1.14 -5.98 -2.33
C PHE A 3 0.04 -5.70 -1.41
N ARG A 4 0.45 -6.68 -0.60
CA ARG A 4 1.63 -6.55 0.26
C ARG A 4 2.89 -6.32 -0.55
N MET A 5 3.06 -7.08 -1.62
CA MET A 5 4.24 -6.98 -2.48
C MET A 5 4.32 -5.59 -3.11
N ILE A 6 3.20 -5.04 -3.54
CA ILE A 6 3.16 -3.71 -4.14
C ILE A 6 3.63 -2.65 -3.13
N ILE A 7 3.14 -2.72 -1.90
CA ILE A 7 3.53 -1.77 -0.85
C ILE A 7 5.01 -1.93 -0.51
N ILE A 8 5.49 -3.15 -0.39
CA ILE A 8 6.90 -3.42 -0.09
C ILE A 8 7.80 -2.85 -1.17
N LEU A 9 7.48 -3.09 -2.44
CA LEU A 9 8.28 -2.59 -3.55
C LEU A 9 8.30 -1.06 -3.61
N CYS A 10 7.17 -0.44 -3.35
CA CYS A 10 7.06 1.01 -3.42
C CYS A 10 7.66 1.70 -2.19
N ASP A 11 7.28 1.27 -1.01
CA ASP A 11 7.58 2.01 0.23
C ASP A 11 8.88 1.57 0.90
N LEU A 12 9.26 0.30 0.80
CA LEU A 12 10.48 -0.20 1.43
C LEU A 12 11.66 -0.24 0.46
N GLU A 13 11.44 -0.66 -0.77
CA GLU A 13 12.49 -0.79 -1.77
C GLU A 13 12.63 0.45 -2.66
N GLU A 14 11.70 1.37 -2.55
CA GLU A 14 11.72 2.65 -3.27
C GLU A 14 11.78 2.53 -4.79
N PHE A 15 11.21 1.46 -5.35
CA PHE A 15 11.10 1.31 -6.78
C PHE A 15 10.13 2.34 -7.37
N SER A 16 10.44 2.84 -8.56
CA SER A 16 9.50 3.67 -9.32
C SER A 16 8.33 2.84 -9.85
N TYR A 17 7.24 3.49 -10.25
CA TYR A 17 6.10 2.79 -10.84
C TYR A 17 6.51 2.04 -12.10
N GLU A 18 7.39 2.64 -12.92
CA GLU A 18 7.89 1.98 -14.12
C GLU A 18 8.68 0.71 -13.79
N GLU A 19 9.54 0.79 -12.79
CA GLU A 19 10.31 -0.36 -12.34
C GLU A 19 9.39 -1.44 -11.78
N MET A 20 8.40 -1.07 -10.98
CA MET A 20 7.42 -1.99 -10.44
C MET A 20 6.61 -2.67 -11.54
N ALA A 21 6.21 -1.90 -12.56
CA ALA A 21 5.48 -2.45 -13.70
C ALA A 21 6.28 -3.51 -14.42
N LYS A 22 7.58 -3.30 -14.58
CA LYS A 22 8.47 -4.28 -15.21
C LYS A 22 8.64 -5.52 -14.35
N ILE A 23 8.87 -5.33 -13.06
CA ILE A 23 9.05 -6.45 -12.11
C ILE A 23 7.80 -7.31 -12.04
N LEU A 24 6.64 -6.68 -11.96
CA LEU A 24 5.36 -7.36 -11.82
C LEU A 24 4.72 -7.76 -13.15
N ASN A 25 5.30 -7.29 -14.25
CA ASN A 25 4.79 -7.53 -15.60
C ASN A 25 3.35 -7.07 -15.77
N ILE A 26 3.05 -5.86 -15.33
CA ILE A 26 1.73 -5.24 -15.46
C ILE A 26 1.89 -3.79 -15.93
N PRO A 27 0.84 -3.19 -16.52
CA PRO A 27 0.92 -1.79 -16.97
C PRO A 27 1.11 -0.81 -15.81
N ASN A 28 1.74 0.34 -16.10
CA ASN A 28 1.95 1.40 -15.11
C ASN A 28 0.65 1.86 -14.44
N GLY A 29 -0.41 2.01 -15.23
CA GLY A 29 -1.70 2.42 -14.68
C GLY A 29 -2.23 1.41 -13.68
N THR A 30 -2.00 0.13 -13.92
CA THR A 30 -2.39 -0.94 -13.01
C THR A 30 -1.59 -0.89 -11.71
N VAL A 31 -0.29 -0.62 -11.79
CA VAL A 31 0.55 -0.45 -10.59
C VAL A 31 -0.01 0.67 -9.72
N ARG A 32 -0.29 1.81 -10.30
CA ARG A 32 -0.80 2.98 -9.58
C ARG A 32 -2.15 2.69 -8.92
N SER A 33 -3.05 2.08 -9.67
CA SER A 33 -4.38 1.73 -9.19
C SER A 33 -4.31 0.73 -8.04
N ARG A 34 -3.52 -0.32 -8.19
CA ARG A 34 -3.37 -1.34 -7.15
C ARG A 34 -2.67 -0.80 -5.91
N LEU A 35 -1.69 0.08 -6.09
CA LEU A 35 -1.01 0.70 -4.95
C LEU A 35 -1.99 1.56 -4.14
N HIS A 36 -2.83 2.32 -4.82
CA HIS A 36 -3.85 3.13 -4.15
C HIS A 36 -4.80 2.24 -3.32
N ARG A 37 -5.29 1.16 -3.91
CA ARG A 37 -6.18 0.23 -3.21
C ARG A 37 -5.48 -0.45 -2.05
N ALA A 38 -4.21 -0.85 -2.25
CA ALA A 38 -3.43 -1.50 -1.19
C ALA A 38 -3.24 -0.58 0.01
N ARG A 39 -2.93 0.69 -0.23
CA ARG A 39 -2.76 1.68 0.84
C ARG A 39 -4.07 1.94 1.58
N THR A 40 -5.18 1.99 0.83
CA THR A 40 -6.50 2.18 1.43
C THR A 40 -6.85 0.99 2.33
N MET A 41 -6.64 -0.23 1.85
CA MET A 41 -6.92 -1.44 2.64
C MET A 41 -6.04 -1.51 3.89
N LEU A 42 -4.76 -1.16 3.75
CA LEU A 42 -3.85 -1.16 4.89
C LEU A 42 -4.27 -0.12 5.93
N LYS A 43 -4.65 1.06 5.48
CA LYS A 43 -5.13 2.13 6.37
C LYS A 43 -6.36 1.69 7.15
N GLU A 44 -7.32 1.08 6.48
CA GLU A 44 -8.53 0.56 7.14
C GLU A 44 -8.20 -0.51 8.17
N THR A 45 -7.33 -1.44 7.81
CA THR A 45 -6.90 -2.51 8.72
C THR A 45 -6.19 -1.95 9.94
N LEU A 46 -5.31 -0.98 9.76
CA LEU A 46 -4.60 -0.34 10.87
C LEU A 46 -5.54 0.47 11.76
N ALA A 47 -6.54 1.11 11.17
CA ALA A 47 -7.54 1.86 11.93
C ALA A 47 -8.34 0.93 12.86
N ILE A 48 -8.77 -0.23 12.35
CA ILE A 48 -9.47 -1.24 13.14
C ILE A 48 -8.59 -1.76 14.26
N TYR A 49 -7.34 -2.06 13.95
CA TYR A 49 -6.37 -2.54 14.93
C TYR A 49 -6.12 -1.50 16.00
N ALA A 50 -5.94 -0.24 15.61
CA ALA A 50 -5.70 0.86 16.55
C ALA A 50 -6.90 1.07 17.47
N ALA A 51 -8.11 0.99 16.94
CA ALA A 51 -9.32 1.13 17.75
C ALA A 51 -9.40 0.02 18.81
N LYS A 52 -9.08 -1.20 18.45
CA LYS A 52 -9.08 -2.33 19.40
C LYS A 52 -8.03 -2.18 20.49
N ARG A 53 -6.90 -1.54 20.16
CA ARG A 53 -5.79 -1.32 21.09
C ARG A 53 -5.90 -0.02 21.86
N GLY A 54 -6.91 0.81 21.56
CA GLY A 54 -7.11 2.09 22.21
C GLY A 54 -6.27 3.24 21.67
N TYR A 55 -5.63 3.06 20.52
CA TYR A 55 -4.90 4.14 19.87
C TYR A 55 -5.86 5.05 19.13
N LYS A 56 -5.48 6.32 19.00
CA LYS A 56 -6.27 7.27 18.20
C LYS A 56 -6.00 7.03 16.71
N THR A 57 -7.07 6.91 15.94
CA THR A 57 -6.95 6.69 14.49
C THR A 57 -6.32 7.87 13.75
N ASP A 58 -6.38 9.06 14.31
CA ASP A 58 -5.76 10.26 13.75
C ASP A 58 -4.26 10.08 13.51
N MET A 59 -3.61 9.30 14.37
CA MET A 59 -2.19 9.02 14.25
C MET A 59 -1.84 8.22 12.99
N LEU A 60 -2.84 7.57 12.40
CA LEU A 60 -2.66 6.76 11.20
C LEU A 60 -3.00 7.53 9.92
N SER A 61 -3.43 8.76 10.03
CA SER A 61 -3.91 9.58 8.92
C SER A 61 -2.83 10.49 8.31
N ALA A 62 -1.64 10.42 8.81
CA ALA A 62 -0.55 11.29 8.37
C ALA A 62 -0.20 11.16 6.89
#